data_a5f34f5402e14ce5ec59aa7988a37df8
#
_entry.id   a5f34f5402e14ce5ec59aa7988a37df8
#
_cell.length_a   1.000
_cell.length_b   1.000
_cell.length_c   1.000
_cell.angle_alpha   90.00
_cell.angle_beta   90.00
_cell.angle_gamma   90.00
#
_symmetry.space_group_name_H-M   'P 1'
#
loop_
_entity.id
_entity.type
_entity.pdbx_description
1 polymer ?
#
loop_
_entity_poly.entity_id
_entity_poly.type
_entity_poly.pdbx_seq_one_letter_code
_entity_poly.pdbx_strand_id
1 'polypeptide(L)'
;MRANHRITIFLFVLSLFFSACAVVQANAQKPASSDREKQAAAEFRQLLDLRKRVQMIPDNGDKREPHKSFLKANEKSVVYNDPAGQWILRSDLFWDLRDKYTDLALADDIAWEAAQNPVAGECEGYMNCGVYISQITAVRYLGYYPAGKHSKSALGELKDSFGSYADESKSGTSYSPPEEASDKAELQKMLKDIDAVLAKVPAAEAGEIRGFIKTIAGRYK
;
A
#
# COMPACT_ATOMS: atom_id res chain seq x y z
N MET A 1 46.90 -17.73 77.54
CA MET A 1 45.76 -18.25 78.32
C MET A 1 44.55 -18.21 77.49
N ARG A 2 44.20 -19.36 76.90
CA ARG A 2 43.12 -20.31 77.31
C ARG A 2 41.82 -19.61 77.72
N ALA A 3 40.76 -19.65 76.91
CA ALA A 3 39.66 -20.58 77.18
C ALA A 3 38.58 -20.49 76.06
N ASN A 4 38.25 -21.65 75.61
CA ASN A 4 37.08 -22.03 74.82
C ASN A 4 35.76 -21.60 75.45
N HIS A 5 34.67 -21.44 74.61
CA HIS A 5 33.36 -22.03 74.85
C HIS A 5 32.49 -21.91 73.55
N ARG A 6 32.34 -23.00 72.85
CA ARG A 6 31.13 -23.89 72.69
C ARG A 6 29.88 -23.16 72.23
N ILE A 7 29.68 -23.28 71.02
CA ILE A 7 28.57 -23.78 70.16
C ILE A 7 27.23 -24.01 70.84
N THR A 8 26.19 -23.35 70.37
CA THR A 8 24.83 -23.88 70.42
C THR A 8 24.14 -23.54 69.07
N ILE A 9 23.91 -24.58 68.26
CA ILE A 9 23.18 -24.55 66.98
C ILE A 9 21.71 -24.51 67.32
N PHE A 10 20.99 -23.48 66.87
CA PHE A 10 19.55 -23.48 66.75
C PHE A 10 19.14 -23.58 65.31
N LEU A 11 18.71 -24.77 64.94
CA LEU A 11 18.04 -25.09 63.66
C LEU A 11 16.64 -24.48 63.69
N PHE A 12 16.45 -23.38 62.97
CA PHE A 12 15.13 -22.92 62.60
C PHE A 12 14.82 -23.41 61.19
N VAL A 13 14.01 -24.47 61.15
CA VAL A 13 13.40 -24.97 59.89
C VAL A 13 12.29 -23.99 59.53
N LEU A 14 12.55 -23.08 58.63
CA LEU A 14 11.56 -22.20 58.05
C LEU A 14 11.07 -22.82 56.72
N SER A 15 9.93 -23.50 56.80
CA SER A 15 9.24 -24.05 55.66
C SER A 15 8.66 -22.90 54.79
N LEU A 16 9.37 -22.51 53.75
CA LEU A 16 8.87 -21.62 52.73
C LEU A 16 8.02 -22.44 51.71
N PHE A 17 6.71 -22.35 51.90
CA PHE A 17 5.75 -22.74 50.85
C PHE A 17 5.89 -21.77 49.64
N PHE A 18 6.66 -22.16 48.66
CA PHE A 18 6.62 -21.55 47.32
C PHE A 18 5.34 -21.99 46.61
N SER A 19 4.28 -21.20 46.72
CA SER A 19 3.14 -21.28 45.81
C SER A 19 3.62 -20.89 44.41
N ALA A 20 3.92 -21.87 43.58
CA ALA A 20 4.17 -21.67 42.16
C ALA A 20 2.82 -21.29 41.50
N CYS A 21 2.54 -20.00 41.42
CA CYS A 21 1.57 -19.48 40.45
C CYS A 21 2.11 -19.77 39.05
N ALA A 22 1.66 -20.88 38.46
CA ALA A 22 1.85 -21.13 37.03
C ALA A 22 1.03 -20.08 36.27
N VAL A 23 1.69 -18.99 35.88
CA VAL A 23 1.16 -18.08 34.86
C VAL A 23 1.11 -18.88 33.56
N VAL A 24 -0.07 -19.38 33.22
CA VAL A 24 -0.35 -19.91 31.90
C VAL A 24 -0.27 -18.71 30.94
N GLN A 25 0.93 -18.45 30.42
CA GLN A 25 1.07 -17.61 29.25
C GLN A 25 0.37 -18.35 28.11
N ALA A 26 -0.83 -17.89 27.77
CA ALA A 26 -1.46 -18.25 26.52
C ALA A 26 -0.55 -17.73 25.40
N ASN A 27 0.41 -18.54 24.97
CA ASN A 27 1.13 -18.34 23.74
C ASN A 27 0.06 -18.42 22.62
N ALA A 28 -0.39 -17.26 22.17
CA ALA A 28 -1.12 -17.16 20.91
C ALA A 28 -0.15 -17.66 19.83
N GLN A 29 -0.20 -18.95 19.56
CA GLN A 29 0.62 -19.57 18.53
C GLN A 29 0.27 -18.90 17.21
N LYS A 30 1.26 -18.20 16.61
CA LYS A 30 1.15 -17.69 15.25
C LYS A 30 0.68 -18.86 14.38
N PRO A 31 -0.45 -18.76 13.65
CA PRO A 31 -0.99 -19.87 12.87
C PRO A 31 0.09 -20.44 11.96
N ALA A 32 0.08 -21.76 11.75
CA ALA A 32 1.03 -22.44 10.87
C ALA A 32 1.03 -21.75 9.50
N SER A 33 2.18 -21.65 8.81
CA SER A 33 2.34 -20.86 7.59
C SER A 33 1.27 -21.16 6.53
N SER A 34 0.87 -22.43 6.39
CA SER A 34 -0.19 -22.85 5.47
C SER A 34 -1.58 -22.29 5.80
N ASP A 35 -1.93 -22.13 7.07
CA ASP A 35 -3.24 -21.60 7.46
C ASP A 35 -3.27 -20.08 7.28
N ARG A 36 -2.15 -19.41 7.52
CA ARG A 36 -1.98 -17.99 7.25
C ARG A 36 -2.06 -17.68 5.75
N GLU A 37 -1.46 -18.52 4.89
CA GLU A 37 -1.57 -18.41 3.44
C GLU A 37 -3.02 -18.61 2.94
N LYS A 38 -3.73 -19.61 3.47
CA LYS A 38 -5.14 -19.83 3.14
C LYS A 38 -6.01 -18.65 3.57
N GLN A 39 -5.76 -18.09 4.75
CA GLN A 39 -6.47 -16.91 5.24
C GLN A 39 -6.21 -15.70 4.34
N ALA A 40 -4.95 -15.41 4.01
CA ALA A 40 -4.58 -14.33 3.10
C ALA A 40 -5.26 -14.47 1.73
N ALA A 41 -5.23 -15.67 1.15
CA ALA A 41 -5.87 -15.95 -0.12
C ALA A 41 -7.41 -15.83 -0.06
N ALA A 42 -8.03 -16.15 1.08
CA ALA A 42 -9.47 -15.98 1.26
C ALA A 42 -9.85 -14.50 1.36
N GLU A 43 -9.15 -13.72 2.18
CA GLU A 43 -9.37 -12.28 2.34
C GLU A 43 -9.11 -11.53 1.02
N PHE A 44 -8.07 -11.89 0.29
CA PHE A 44 -7.76 -11.31 -1.01
C PHE A 44 -8.88 -11.58 -2.03
N ARG A 45 -9.36 -12.82 -2.12
CA ARG A 45 -10.51 -13.15 -2.98
C ARG A 45 -11.76 -12.37 -2.60
N GLN A 46 -12.03 -12.18 -1.31
CA GLN A 46 -13.17 -11.38 -0.85
C GLN A 46 -13.09 -9.93 -1.35
N LEU A 47 -11.91 -9.29 -1.32
CA LEU A 47 -11.74 -7.94 -1.86
C LEU A 47 -11.92 -7.90 -3.39
N LEU A 48 -11.38 -8.89 -4.11
CA LEU A 48 -11.56 -8.99 -5.57
C LEU A 48 -13.04 -9.17 -5.94
N ASP A 49 -13.75 -10.03 -5.22
CA ASP A 49 -15.18 -10.26 -5.44
C ASP A 49 -16.01 -9.01 -5.08
N LEU A 50 -15.65 -8.31 -4.01
CA LEU A 50 -16.29 -7.06 -3.64
C LEU A 50 -16.07 -5.99 -4.72
N ARG A 51 -14.83 -5.80 -5.20
CA ARG A 51 -14.50 -4.89 -6.31
C ARG A 51 -15.33 -5.20 -7.55
N LYS A 52 -15.36 -6.46 -7.96
CA LYS A 52 -16.16 -6.89 -9.12
C LYS A 52 -17.65 -6.56 -8.96
N ARG A 53 -18.21 -6.81 -7.78
CA ARG A 53 -19.64 -6.50 -7.52
C ARG A 53 -19.90 -4.99 -7.53
N VAL A 54 -18.99 -4.19 -7.02
CA VAL A 54 -19.09 -2.72 -7.05
C VAL A 54 -19.06 -2.22 -8.50
N GLN A 55 -18.15 -2.72 -9.32
CA GLN A 55 -18.01 -2.35 -10.74
C GLN A 55 -19.22 -2.75 -11.59
N MET A 56 -20.02 -3.71 -11.13
CA MET A 56 -21.25 -4.13 -11.83
C MET A 56 -22.49 -3.28 -11.47
N ILE A 57 -22.36 -2.30 -10.58
CA ILE A 57 -23.46 -1.42 -10.24
C ILE A 57 -23.67 -0.45 -11.41
N PRO A 58 -24.86 -0.45 -12.03
CA PRO A 58 -25.14 0.43 -13.16
C PRO A 58 -25.30 1.88 -12.70
N ASP A 59 -25.25 2.82 -13.63
CA ASP A 59 -25.54 4.22 -13.38
C ASP A 59 -26.89 4.39 -12.67
N ASN A 60 -26.91 5.22 -11.60
CA ASN A 60 -28.07 5.37 -10.73
C ASN A 60 -28.56 4.07 -10.03
N GLY A 61 -27.74 3.01 -10.01
CA GLY A 61 -28.06 1.76 -9.32
C GLY A 61 -28.11 1.91 -7.80
N ASP A 62 -27.42 2.91 -7.25
CA ASP A 62 -27.40 3.28 -5.84
C ASP A 62 -28.80 3.59 -5.26
N LYS A 63 -29.75 3.98 -6.10
CA LYS A 63 -31.15 4.32 -5.72
C LYS A 63 -32.08 3.11 -5.73
N ARG A 64 -31.67 1.95 -6.24
CA ARG A 64 -32.53 0.78 -6.51
C ARG A 64 -31.99 -0.46 -5.81
N GLU A 65 -32.92 -1.33 -5.38
CA GLU A 65 -32.55 -2.67 -4.91
C GLU A 65 -32.15 -3.56 -6.09
N PRO A 66 -31.19 -4.49 -5.88
CA PRO A 66 -30.50 -4.82 -4.62
C PRO A 66 -29.26 -3.94 -4.33
N HIS A 67 -28.88 -3.02 -5.22
CA HIS A 67 -27.62 -2.27 -5.11
C HIS A 67 -27.62 -1.29 -3.92
N LYS A 68 -28.76 -0.66 -3.64
CA LYS A 68 -28.91 0.26 -2.50
C LYS A 68 -28.54 -0.42 -1.18
N SER A 69 -29.13 -1.58 -0.90
CA SER A 69 -28.82 -2.36 0.31
C SER A 69 -27.39 -2.87 0.33
N PHE A 70 -26.85 -3.26 -0.83
CA PHE A 70 -25.48 -3.69 -0.97
C PHE A 70 -24.48 -2.56 -0.66
N LEU A 71 -24.68 -1.37 -1.21
CA LEU A 71 -23.83 -0.19 -0.95
C LEU A 71 -23.88 0.21 0.52
N LYS A 72 -25.08 0.23 1.13
CA LYS A 72 -25.24 0.51 2.55
C LYS A 72 -24.49 -0.50 3.42
N ALA A 73 -24.55 -1.78 3.09
CA ALA A 73 -23.82 -2.82 3.83
C ALA A 73 -22.28 -2.71 3.68
N ASN A 74 -21.79 -2.04 2.63
CA ASN A 74 -20.37 -1.89 2.33
C ASN A 74 -19.91 -0.43 2.35
N GLU A 75 -20.64 0.49 2.97
CA GLU A 75 -20.40 1.95 2.95
C GLU A 75 -18.99 2.36 3.38
N LYS A 76 -18.33 1.58 4.25
CA LYS A 76 -16.94 1.82 4.70
C LYS A 76 -15.90 1.38 3.70
N SER A 77 -16.29 0.57 2.71
CA SER A 77 -15.37 -0.07 1.77
C SER A 77 -15.47 0.51 0.35
N VAL A 78 -16.51 1.29 0.08
CA VAL A 78 -16.78 1.83 -1.24
C VAL A 78 -16.85 3.35 -1.22
N VAL A 79 -16.55 3.95 -2.36
CA VAL A 79 -16.65 5.40 -2.57
C VAL A 79 -17.25 5.66 -3.95
N TYR A 80 -18.07 6.70 -4.05
CA TYR A 80 -18.56 7.14 -5.35
C TYR A 80 -17.50 8.02 -6.03
N ASN A 81 -17.14 7.69 -7.25
CA ASN A 81 -16.24 8.47 -8.08
C ASN A 81 -17.08 9.35 -9.01
N ASP A 82 -17.37 10.58 -8.58
CA ASP A 82 -18.20 11.53 -9.31
C ASP A 82 -17.80 11.73 -10.77
N PRO A 83 -16.51 11.99 -11.08
CA PRO A 83 -16.10 12.22 -12.47
C PRO A 83 -16.35 11.02 -13.38
N ALA A 84 -16.17 9.82 -12.86
CA ALA A 84 -16.42 8.59 -13.63
C ALA A 84 -17.88 8.11 -13.56
N GLY A 85 -18.72 8.74 -12.72
CA GLY A 85 -20.12 8.37 -12.53
C GLY A 85 -20.32 6.96 -11.94
N GLN A 86 -19.34 6.41 -11.22
CA GLN A 86 -19.37 5.02 -10.78
C GLN A 86 -18.91 4.81 -9.34
N TRP A 87 -19.40 3.76 -8.73
CA TRP A 87 -18.90 3.28 -7.44
C TRP A 87 -17.61 2.49 -7.63
N ILE A 88 -16.63 2.73 -6.76
CA ILE A 88 -15.36 2.01 -6.73
C ILE A 88 -15.07 1.50 -5.33
N LEU A 89 -14.26 0.44 -5.25
CA LEU A 89 -13.69 -0.02 -3.99
C LEU A 89 -12.60 0.95 -3.54
N ARG A 90 -12.51 1.25 -2.25
CA ARG A 90 -11.44 2.08 -1.70
C ARG A 90 -10.08 1.41 -1.91
N SER A 91 -9.12 2.16 -2.45
CA SER A 91 -7.79 1.63 -2.80
C SER A 91 -6.95 1.24 -1.58
N ASP A 92 -7.19 1.86 -0.42
CA ASP A 92 -6.48 1.56 0.83
C ASP A 92 -6.71 0.13 1.33
N LEU A 93 -7.87 -0.47 1.05
CA LEU A 93 -8.19 -1.83 1.52
C LEU A 93 -7.21 -2.91 1.02
N PHE A 94 -6.75 -2.81 -0.23
CA PHE A 94 -5.74 -3.73 -0.75
C PHE A 94 -4.37 -3.44 -0.12
N TRP A 95 -4.00 -2.16 0.09
CA TRP A 95 -2.75 -1.81 0.75
C TRP A 95 -2.72 -2.30 2.20
N ASP A 96 -3.81 -2.14 2.95
CA ASP A 96 -3.96 -2.65 4.32
C ASP A 96 -3.83 -4.19 4.36
N LEU A 97 -4.44 -4.86 3.39
CA LEU A 97 -4.33 -6.32 3.28
C LEU A 97 -2.89 -6.75 2.98
N ARG A 98 -2.19 -6.06 2.06
CA ARG A 98 -0.78 -6.28 1.78
C ARG A 98 0.06 -6.11 3.04
N ASP A 99 -0.18 -5.04 3.80
CA ASP A 99 0.59 -4.72 5.02
C ASP A 99 0.36 -5.76 6.14
N LYS A 100 -0.82 -6.36 6.18
CA LYS A 100 -1.14 -7.49 7.06
C LYS A 100 -0.35 -8.76 6.72
N TYR A 101 0.02 -8.98 5.46
CA TYR A 101 0.60 -10.22 4.95
C TYR A 101 1.96 -10.04 4.27
N THR A 102 2.77 -9.08 4.72
CA THR A 102 4.09 -8.74 4.13
C THR A 102 5.07 -9.89 4.04
N ASP A 103 4.90 -10.90 4.88
CA ASP A 103 5.74 -12.10 4.98
C ASP A 103 5.35 -13.21 3.99
N LEU A 104 4.27 -13.04 3.22
CA LEU A 104 3.79 -14.02 2.26
C LEU A 104 4.09 -13.61 0.81
N ALA A 105 4.37 -14.59 -0.05
CA ALA A 105 4.56 -14.35 -1.49
C ALA A 105 3.34 -13.69 -2.16
N LEU A 106 2.13 -13.94 -1.64
CA LEU A 106 0.88 -13.35 -2.12
C LEU A 106 0.83 -11.83 -1.94
N ALA A 107 1.62 -11.25 -1.02
CA ALA A 107 1.64 -9.81 -0.78
C ALA A 107 2.08 -8.99 -2.01
N ASP A 108 2.89 -9.56 -2.89
CA ASP A 108 3.26 -8.95 -4.18
C ASP A 108 2.03 -8.82 -5.09
N ASP A 109 1.23 -9.88 -5.23
CA ASP A 109 0.01 -9.86 -6.05
C ASP A 109 -1.04 -8.90 -5.45
N ILE A 110 -1.20 -8.88 -4.12
CA ILE A 110 -2.10 -7.94 -3.42
C ILE A 110 -1.68 -6.49 -3.66
N ALA A 111 -0.38 -6.18 -3.58
CA ALA A 111 0.15 -4.85 -3.84
C ALA A 111 -0.07 -4.41 -5.29
N TRP A 112 0.04 -5.35 -6.24
CA TRP A 112 -0.25 -5.07 -7.63
C TRP A 112 -1.73 -4.73 -7.84
N GLU A 113 -2.64 -5.51 -7.27
CA GLU A 113 -4.07 -5.21 -7.32
C GLU A 113 -4.43 -3.89 -6.63
N ALA A 114 -3.69 -3.51 -5.58
CA ALA A 114 -3.82 -2.20 -4.95
C ALA A 114 -3.41 -1.06 -5.89
N ALA A 115 -2.29 -1.24 -6.63
CA ALA A 115 -1.80 -0.27 -7.60
C ALA A 115 -2.74 -0.13 -8.82
N GLN A 116 -3.43 -1.21 -9.21
CA GLN A 116 -4.38 -1.24 -10.32
C GLN A 116 -5.80 -0.83 -9.93
N ASN A 117 -6.07 -0.66 -8.62
CA ASN A 117 -7.40 -0.26 -8.19
C ASN A 117 -7.65 1.22 -8.53
N PRO A 118 -8.82 1.57 -9.09
CA PRO A 118 -9.13 2.96 -9.40
C PRO A 118 -8.99 3.88 -8.18
N VAL A 119 -8.44 5.07 -8.41
CA VAL A 119 -8.38 6.14 -7.40
C VAL A 119 -9.54 7.08 -7.65
N ALA A 120 -10.24 7.49 -6.57
CA ALA A 120 -11.35 8.41 -6.69
C ALA A 120 -10.86 9.82 -7.07
N GLY A 121 -11.65 10.52 -7.86
CA GLY A 121 -11.32 11.83 -8.41
C GLY A 121 -10.85 11.75 -9.87
N GLU A 122 -10.57 12.91 -10.44
CA GLU A 122 -9.95 13.02 -11.75
C GLU A 122 -8.90 14.13 -11.73
N CYS A 123 -7.97 14.07 -12.68
CA CYS A 123 -6.86 15.03 -12.74
C CYS A 123 -7.13 16.22 -13.66
N GLU A 124 -8.23 16.22 -14.42
CA GLU A 124 -8.60 17.31 -15.36
C GLU A 124 -7.41 17.77 -16.23
N GLY A 125 -6.48 16.89 -16.52
CA GLY A 125 -5.26 17.20 -17.26
C GLY A 125 -4.13 17.86 -16.44
N TYR A 126 -4.26 18.06 -15.12
CA TYR A 126 -3.19 18.62 -14.29
C TYR A 126 -2.03 17.64 -14.10
N MET A 127 -0.82 18.08 -14.47
CA MET A 127 0.40 17.25 -14.38
C MET A 127 0.68 16.80 -12.96
N ASN A 128 0.59 17.69 -11.96
CA ASN A 128 0.84 17.35 -10.55
C ASN A 128 -0.06 16.20 -10.09
N CYS A 129 -1.34 16.22 -10.48
CA CYS A 129 -2.28 15.17 -10.14
C CYS A 129 -1.89 13.85 -10.81
N GLY A 130 -1.53 13.83 -12.10
CA GLY A 130 -1.09 12.63 -12.80
C GLY A 130 0.20 12.03 -12.20
N VAL A 131 1.15 12.88 -11.81
CA VAL A 131 2.38 12.47 -11.12
C VAL A 131 2.04 11.91 -9.73
N TYR A 132 1.12 12.55 -8.98
CA TYR A 132 0.66 12.05 -7.70
C TYR A 132 -0.02 10.67 -7.82
N ILE A 133 -0.91 10.48 -8.81
CA ILE A 133 -1.53 9.17 -9.06
C ILE A 133 -0.45 8.10 -9.33
N SER A 134 0.53 8.41 -10.19
CA SER A 134 1.65 7.50 -10.44
C SER A 134 2.42 7.16 -9.16
N GLN A 135 2.61 8.14 -8.27
CA GLN A 135 3.33 7.96 -7.00
C GLN A 135 2.61 7.00 -6.05
N ILE A 136 1.29 7.14 -5.90
CA ILE A 136 0.50 6.32 -4.96
C ILE A 136 0.09 4.94 -5.53
N THR A 137 0.32 4.69 -6.81
CA THR A 137 0.02 3.44 -7.51
C THR A 137 1.30 2.69 -7.91
N ALA A 138 1.73 2.76 -9.15
CA ALA A 138 2.85 1.99 -9.72
C ALA A 138 4.18 2.25 -8.99
N VAL A 139 4.47 3.51 -8.60
CA VAL A 139 5.69 3.83 -7.84
C VAL A 139 5.63 3.24 -6.43
N ARG A 140 4.48 3.31 -5.76
CA ARG A 140 4.29 2.67 -4.45
C ARG A 140 4.51 1.17 -4.52
N TYR A 141 3.98 0.52 -5.57
CA TYR A 141 4.24 -0.90 -5.82
C TYR A 141 5.74 -1.19 -5.96
N LEU A 142 6.45 -0.46 -6.84
CA LEU A 142 7.89 -0.62 -7.04
C LEU A 142 8.73 -0.31 -5.79
N GLY A 143 8.24 0.56 -4.91
CA GLY A 143 8.86 0.83 -3.62
C GLY A 143 8.90 -0.38 -2.70
N TYR A 144 7.88 -1.23 -2.76
CA TYR A 144 7.81 -2.48 -2.01
C TYR A 144 8.45 -3.67 -2.75
N TYR A 145 8.26 -3.73 -4.06
CA TYR A 145 8.66 -4.86 -4.91
C TYR A 145 9.46 -4.39 -6.14
N PRO A 146 10.70 -3.88 -5.95
CA PRO A 146 11.51 -3.34 -7.06
C PRO A 146 11.89 -4.39 -8.12
N ALA A 147 11.85 -5.66 -7.77
CA ALA A 147 12.07 -6.81 -8.65
C ALA A 147 10.93 -7.84 -8.53
N GLY A 148 9.72 -7.39 -8.16
CA GLY A 148 8.54 -8.22 -8.00
C GLY A 148 7.97 -8.72 -9.33
N LYS A 149 6.97 -9.61 -9.25
CA LYS A 149 6.34 -10.24 -10.41
C LYS A 149 5.80 -9.24 -11.43
N HIS A 150 5.29 -8.09 -10.95
CA HIS A 150 4.63 -7.09 -11.76
C HIS A 150 5.49 -5.84 -12.03
N SER A 151 6.80 -5.85 -11.64
CA SER A 151 7.69 -4.70 -11.80
C SER A 151 7.79 -4.23 -13.24
N LYS A 152 7.82 -5.16 -14.21
CA LYS A 152 7.86 -4.80 -15.63
C LYS A 152 6.59 -4.08 -16.08
N SER A 153 5.41 -4.51 -15.64
CA SER A 153 4.13 -3.86 -15.97
C SER A 153 4.08 -2.46 -15.35
N ALA A 154 4.45 -2.33 -14.07
CA ALA A 154 4.51 -1.04 -13.38
C ALA A 154 5.48 -0.06 -14.06
N LEU A 155 6.64 -0.54 -14.50
CA LEU A 155 7.59 0.28 -15.27
C LEU A 155 7.02 0.69 -16.64
N GLY A 156 6.28 -0.19 -17.33
CA GLY A 156 5.60 0.14 -18.57
C GLY A 156 4.61 1.29 -18.39
N GLU A 157 3.73 1.21 -17.40
CA GLU A 157 2.77 2.28 -17.07
C GLU A 157 3.48 3.62 -16.75
N LEU A 158 4.55 3.58 -15.96
CA LEU A 158 5.31 4.78 -15.64
C LEU A 158 6.05 5.35 -16.86
N LYS A 159 6.58 4.49 -17.72
CA LYS A 159 7.25 4.93 -18.96
C LYS A 159 6.28 5.67 -19.88
N ASP A 160 5.07 5.14 -20.06
CA ASP A 160 4.04 5.75 -20.88
C ASP A 160 3.60 7.10 -20.31
N SER A 161 3.34 7.16 -18.99
CA SER A 161 2.90 8.38 -18.31
C SER A 161 4.00 9.46 -18.32
N PHE A 162 5.20 9.13 -17.83
CA PHE A 162 6.31 10.11 -17.75
C PHE A 162 6.87 10.47 -19.12
N GLY A 163 6.82 9.55 -20.09
CA GLY A 163 7.15 9.84 -21.47
C GLY A 163 6.22 10.90 -22.06
N SER A 164 4.91 10.79 -21.80
CA SER A 164 3.90 11.77 -22.21
C SER A 164 4.12 13.12 -21.53
N TYR A 165 4.41 13.17 -20.23
CA TYR A 165 4.68 14.42 -19.52
C TYR A 165 5.99 15.10 -19.98
N ALA A 166 7.01 14.33 -20.37
CA ALA A 166 8.28 14.86 -20.87
C ALA A 166 8.18 15.39 -22.29
N ASP A 167 7.26 14.86 -23.11
CA ASP A 167 7.12 15.18 -24.54
C ASP A 167 5.84 15.99 -24.82
N GLU A 168 5.88 17.28 -24.47
CA GLU A 168 4.78 18.20 -24.75
C GLU A 168 4.47 18.35 -26.25
N SER A 169 5.45 18.05 -27.12
CA SER A 169 5.27 18.19 -28.57
C SER A 169 4.41 17.10 -29.18
N LYS A 170 4.34 15.93 -28.56
CA LYS A 170 3.56 14.77 -29.01
C LYS A 170 2.17 14.71 -28.41
N SER A 171 1.96 15.39 -27.30
CA SER A 171 0.69 15.36 -26.62
C SER A 171 -0.26 16.39 -27.24
N GLY A 172 -1.10 15.97 -28.16
CA GLY A 172 -2.36 16.67 -28.44
C GLY A 172 -3.32 16.67 -27.24
N THR A 173 -2.90 16.10 -26.11
CA THR A 173 -3.51 16.13 -24.79
C THR A 173 -2.70 17.09 -23.94
N SER A 174 -3.20 18.30 -23.80
CA SER A 174 -2.60 19.35 -22.97
C SER A 174 -2.64 18.92 -21.50
N TYR A 175 -1.50 18.49 -20.96
CA TYR A 175 -1.34 18.53 -19.52
C TYR A 175 -1.15 19.98 -19.12
N SER A 176 -1.99 20.48 -18.23
CA SER A 176 -1.79 21.79 -17.64
C SER A 176 -0.55 21.74 -16.74
N PRO A 177 0.51 22.50 -17.06
CA PRO A 177 1.71 22.54 -16.23
C PRO A 177 1.41 23.26 -14.90
N PRO A 178 2.24 23.08 -13.87
CA PRO A 178 2.13 23.86 -12.65
C PRO A 178 2.50 25.33 -12.93
N GLU A 179 1.60 26.23 -12.61
CA GLU A 179 1.80 27.69 -12.81
C GLU A 179 2.33 28.34 -11.54
N GLU A 180 1.71 28.04 -10.40
CA GLU A 180 2.04 28.60 -9.11
C GLU A 180 3.36 28.06 -8.54
N ALA A 181 4.06 28.89 -7.77
CA ALA A 181 5.31 28.47 -7.13
C ALA A 181 5.14 27.30 -6.15
N SER A 182 3.99 27.23 -5.47
CA SER A 182 3.61 26.12 -4.58
C SER A 182 3.52 24.81 -5.36
N ASP A 183 2.84 24.82 -6.50
CA ASP A 183 2.59 23.64 -7.33
C ASP A 183 3.90 23.14 -7.98
N LYS A 184 4.76 24.07 -8.40
CA LYS A 184 6.12 23.73 -8.87
C LYS A 184 6.93 23.06 -7.78
N ALA A 185 6.91 23.60 -6.56
CA ALA A 185 7.62 23.02 -5.43
C ALA A 185 7.09 21.61 -5.07
N GLU A 186 5.77 21.42 -5.13
CA GLU A 186 5.14 20.11 -4.91
C GLU A 186 5.57 19.11 -6.00
N LEU A 187 5.50 19.51 -7.28
CA LEU A 187 5.95 18.67 -8.41
C LEU A 187 7.41 18.27 -8.23
N GLN A 188 8.30 19.21 -7.92
CA GLN A 188 9.71 18.91 -7.70
C GLN A 188 9.92 17.89 -6.58
N LYS A 189 9.16 18.01 -5.48
CA LYS A 189 9.21 17.06 -4.37
C LYS A 189 8.76 15.66 -4.82
N MET A 190 7.61 15.56 -5.49
CA MET A 190 7.09 14.27 -5.99
C MET A 190 8.08 13.60 -6.96
N LEU A 191 8.61 14.36 -7.93
CA LEU A 191 9.59 13.84 -8.90
C LEU A 191 10.85 13.31 -8.21
N LYS A 192 11.36 14.02 -7.19
CA LYS A 192 12.51 13.59 -6.40
C LYS A 192 12.21 12.29 -5.63
N ASP A 193 11.05 12.18 -5.02
CA ASP A 193 10.64 11.00 -4.25
C ASP A 193 10.49 9.78 -5.19
N ILE A 194 9.91 9.97 -6.38
CA ILE A 194 9.78 8.95 -7.41
C ILE A 194 11.15 8.51 -7.95
N ASP A 195 12.05 9.45 -8.27
CA ASP A 195 13.41 9.14 -8.71
C ASP A 195 14.16 8.29 -7.68
N ALA A 196 13.99 8.58 -6.40
CA ALA A 196 14.61 7.81 -5.31
C ALA A 196 14.09 6.36 -5.22
N VAL A 197 12.82 6.11 -5.54
CA VAL A 197 12.26 4.75 -5.64
C VAL A 197 12.83 4.03 -6.86
N LEU A 198 12.78 4.68 -8.03
CA LEU A 198 13.27 4.10 -9.30
C LEU A 198 14.78 3.82 -9.31
N ALA A 199 15.56 4.57 -8.54
CA ALA A 199 16.99 4.30 -8.37
C ALA A 199 17.30 2.92 -7.75
N LYS A 200 16.34 2.30 -7.08
CA LYS A 200 16.46 0.97 -6.45
C LYS A 200 15.94 -0.16 -7.34
N VAL A 201 15.31 0.17 -8.47
CA VAL A 201 14.75 -0.82 -9.39
C VAL A 201 15.82 -1.31 -10.35
N PRO A 202 16.16 -2.63 -10.38
CA PRO A 202 17.29 -3.15 -11.15
C PRO A 202 16.92 -3.41 -12.62
N ALA A 203 16.31 -2.43 -13.30
CA ALA A 203 15.87 -2.55 -14.69
C ALA A 203 16.30 -1.33 -15.51
N ALA A 204 16.63 -1.55 -16.79
CA ALA A 204 17.07 -0.47 -17.69
C ALA A 204 15.96 0.58 -17.91
N GLU A 205 14.71 0.15 -17.97
CA GLU A 205 13.53 1.00 -18.12
C GLU A 205 13.41 2.04 -16.99
N ALA A 206 13.80 1.67 -15.77
CA ALA A 206 13.84 2.63 -14.64
C ALA A 206 14.80 3.79 -14.93
N GLY A 207 15.94 3.53 -15.59
CA GLY A 207 16.89 4.55 -16.02
C GLY A 207 16.29 5.50 -17.06
N GLU A 208 15.50 5.00 -18.00
CA GLU A 208 14.80 5.80 -19.01
C GLU A 208 13.76 6.72 -18.37
N ILE A 209 12.90 6.18 -17.47
CA ILE A 209 11.90 6.97 -16.75
C ILE A 209 12.56 8.07 -15.91
N ARG A 210 13.68 7.78 -15.26
CA ARG A 210 14.49 8.78 -14.54
C ARG A 210 15.02 9.89 -15.47
N GLY A 211 15.29 9.55 -16.73
CA GLY A 211 15.60 10.54 -17.77
C GLY A 211 14.43 11.50 -18.04
N PHE A 212 13.21 10.98 -18.18
CA PHE A 212 11.99 11.79 -18.31
C PHE A 212 11.76 12.68 -17.08
N ILE A 213 11.90 12.12 -15.88
CA ILE A 213 11.79 12.89 -14.61
C ILE A 213 12.74 14.07 -14.58
N LYS A 214 14.02 13.89 -14.99
CA LYS A 214 15.00 14.98 -15.06
C LYS A 214 14.58 16.06 -16.06
N THR A 215 14.00 15.67 -17.20
CA THR A 215 13.51 16.59 -18.22
C THR A 215 12.37 17.45 -17.66
N ILE A 216 11.38 16.82 -17.01
CA ILE A 216 10.24 17.50 -16.39
C ILE A 216 10.72 18.43 -15.26
N ALA A 217 11.56 17.93 -14.35
CA ALA A 217 12.10 18.70 -13.24
C ALA A 217 12.94 19.91 -13.71
N GLY A 218 13.65 19.77 -14.82
CA GLY A 218 14.42 20.87 -15.43
C GLY A 218 13.53 21.98 -16.01
N ARG A 219 12.36 21.62 -16.53
CA ARG A 219 11.42 22.55 -17.18
C ARG A 219 10.61 23.38 -16.16
N TYR A 220 10.19 22.79 -15.07
CA TYR A 220 9.32 23.43 -14.07
C TYR A 220 10.06 23.78 -12.76
N LYS A 221 11.23 24.43 -12.91
CA LYS A 221 11.98 24.99 -11.76
C LYS A 221 11.35 26.24 -11.20
#